data_b9fe368c3aa0067016b1e501b7506dd3
#
_entry.id   b9fe368c3aa0067016b1e501b7506dd3
#
_cell.length_a   1.000
_cell.length_b   1.000
_cell.length_c   1.000
_cell.angle_alpha   90.00
_cell.angle_beta   90.00
_cell.angle_gamma   90.00
#
_symmetry.space_group_name_H-M   'P 1'
#
loop_
_entity.id
_entity.type
_entity.pdbx_description
1 polymer ?
#
loop_
_entity_poly.entity_id
_entity_poly.type
_entity_poly.pdbx_seq_one_letter_code
_entity_poly.pdbx_strand_id
1 'polypeptide(L)'
;MLTYNMTRPGPEPPAASATAKAPAPLPPSREATRPGAAPPRAAAAAPRAPAAKVEPEPAPAAEAPLSVGVLHIDSDVPGAQVFIDREFLGAAPVTAASVKPGTHRINVSAEGYDGVAETIDVSPGPRDVLIKLREVRLDTKLDVVHKHRLGSCTGRLIATPQGMRYETADKDDRFAAPLLDLETFDVDYLEKNLRVKPRKGKLFNFTDPEGNADRLFVFHRDVEKARERLKKGDPAASQ
;
A
#
# COMPACT_ATOMS: atom_id res chain seq x y z
N MET A 1 -41.45 -5.01 58.86
CA MET A 1 -39.97 -5.04 58.78
C MET A 1 -39.55 -4.30 57.55
N LEU A 2 -39.02 -3.09 57.71
CA LEU A 2 -38.52 -2.24 56.63
C LEU A 2 -37.13 -2.67 56.26
N THR A 3 -36.87 -3.00 54.99
CA THR A 3 -35.50 -3.19 54.47
C THR A 3 -35.06 -1.90 53.78
N TYR A 4 -34.05 -1.32 54.32
CA TYR A 4 -33.40 -0.08 53.85
C TYR A 4 -32.41 -0.40 52.74
N ASN A 5 -32.67 0.18 51.55
CA ASN A 5 -31.83 0.00 50.39
C ASN A 5 -30.82 1.19 50.35
N MET A 6 -29.56 0.92 50.70
CA MET A 6 -28.46 1.92 50.59
C MET A 6 -27.87 1.86 49.19
N THR A 7 -28.22 2.82 48.37
CA THR A 7 -27.58 3.14 47.10
C THR A 7 -26.28 3.91 47.38
N ARG A 8 -25.10 3.32 47.08
CA ARG A 8 -23.80 4.03 47.09
C ARG A 8 -23.63 4.77 45.80
N PRO A 9 -23.25 6.05 45.78
CA PRO A 9 -22.82 6.74 44.54
C PRO A 9 -21.40 6.28 44.18
N GLY A 10 -21.23 5.98 42.89
CA GLY A 10 -19.93 5.64 42.29
C GLY A 10 -19.01 6.85 42.13
N PRO A 11 -17.70 6.64 42.02
CA PRO A 11 -16.74 7.73 41.90
C PRO A 11 -16.84 8.41 40.53
N GLU A 12 -16.85 9.73 40.60
CA GLU A 12 -16.82 10.68 39.49
C GLU A 12 -15.46 10.59 38.74
N PRO A 13 -15.41 10.63 37.40
CA PRO A 13 -14.15 10.64 36.67
C PRO A 13 -13.49 12.02 36.74
N PRO A 14 -12.14 12.10 36.80
CA PRO A 14 -11.46 13.36 36.86
C PRO A 14 -11.56 14.14 35.54
N ALA A 15 -11.88 15.42 35.64
CA ALA A 15 -11.89 16.38 34.54
C ALA A 15 -10.50 16.53 33.93
N ALA A 16 -10.34 16.17 32.67
CA ALA A 16 -9.14 16.43 31.89
C ALA A 16 -9.11 17.90 31.45
N SER A 17 -8.26 18.70 32.05
CA SER A 17 -7.92 20.04 31.60
C SER A 17 -7.04 19.94 30.36
N ALA A 18 -7.62 20.12 29.17
CA ALA A 18 -6.89 20.31 27.93
C ALA A 18 -6.42 21.76 27.81
N THR A 19 -5.17 22.03 28.15
CA THR A 19 -4.51 23.29 27.83
C THR A 19 -4.05 23.22 26.37
N ALA A 20 -4.80 23.81 25.48
CA ALA A 20 -4.42 24.01 24.09
C ALA A 20 -3.32 25.08 24.01
N LYS A 21 -2.12 24.67 23.64
CA LYS A 21 -0.99 25.55 23.35
C LYS A 21 -1.16 26.07 21.91
N ALA A 22 -1.40 27.37 21.78
CA ALA A 22 -1.50 28.08 20.52
C ALA A 22 -0.17 28.01 19.72
N PRO A 23 -0.21 27.92 18.38
CA PRO A 23 0.99 27.99 17.56
C PRO A 23 1.55 29.42 17.50
N ALA A 24 2.88 29.51 17.56
CA ALA A 24 3.62 30.76 17.47
C ALA A 24 3.51 31.40 16.08
N PRO A 25 3.52 32.75 15.97
CA PRO A 25 3.44 33.44 14.68
C PRO A 25 4.78 33.38 13.93
N LEU A 26 4.67 33.23 12.60
CA LEU A 26 5.77 33.27 11.64
C LEU A 26 6.37 34.69 11.55
N PRO A 27 7.70 34.84 11.35
CA PRO A 27 8.33 36.12 11.17
C PRO A 27 8.03 36.69 9.77
N PRO A 28 8.00 38.04 9.64
CA PRO A 28 7.62 38.71 8.39
C PRO A 28 8.73 38.64 7.34
N SER A 29 8.31 38.41 6.10
CA SER A 29 9.14 38.52 4.91
C SER A 29 9.76 39.92 4.78
N ARG A 30 11.07 39.94 4.66
CA ARG A 30 11.80 41.16 4.29
C ARG A 30 11.65 41.39 2.80
N GLU A 31 10.93 42.47 2.50
CA GLU A 31 10.92 43.19 1.24
C GLU A 31 12.29 43.87 1.03
N ALA A 32 12.99 43.51 -0.04
CA ALA A 32 14.21 44.19 -0.45
C ALA A 32 13.97 44.89 -1.79
N THR A 33 13.83 46.16 -1.63
CA THR A 33 13.87 47.33 -2.48
C THR A 33 14.81 47.21 -3.71
N ARG A 34 14.25 47.53 -4.89
CA ARG A 34 14.99 48.01 -6.05
C ARG A 34 15.39 49.46 -5.85
N PRO A 35 16.51 49.91 -6.44
CA PRO A 35 16.51 50.89 -7.52
C PRO A 35 17.58 50.56 -8.57
N GLY A 36 17.48 50.85 -9.83
CA GLY A 36 17.02 51.99 -10.55
C GLY A 36 18.00 52.31 -11.65
N ALA A 37 17.43 52.66 -12.80
CA ALA A 37 18.05 53.47 -13.86
C ALA A 37 18.89 52.82 -14.99
N ALA A 38 18.26 52.87 -16.14
CA ALA A 38 18.81 52.88 -17.50
C ALA A 38 19.28 54.27 -17.89
N PRO A 39 19.55 54.59 -19.16
CA PRO A 39 20.49 54.20 -20.19
C PRO A 39 21.34 55.42 -20.64
N PRO A 40 21.89 55.70 -21.80
CA PRO A 40 21.65 55.25 -23.18
C PRO A 40 22.84 55.27 -24.16
N ARG A 41 22.52 54.97 -25.42
CA ARG A 41 23.07 55.51 -26.71
C ARG A 41 24.12 54.69 -27.44
N ALA A 42 23.78 54.13 -28.57
CA ALA A 42 23.63 54.59 -29.95
C ALA A 42 24.94 54.76 -30.70
N ALA A 43 25.04 54.04 -31.79
CA ALA A 43 25.22 54.47 -33.19
C ALA A 43 25.85 53.33 -34.01
N ALA A 44 25.13 52.78 -34.93
CA ALA A 44 25.19 52.98 -36.37
C ALA A 44 26.49 52.55 -37.05
N ALA A 45 26.38 51.50 -37.88
CA ALA A 45 26.75 51.46 -39.33
C ALA A 45 26.66 50.05 -39.90
N ALA A 46 25.75 49.86 -40.81
CA ALA A 46 25.85 48.85 -41.90
C ALA A 46 26.62 49.46 -43.04
N PRO A 47 26.98 48.78 -44.12
CA PRO A 47 26.68 47.45 -44.63
C PRO A 47 27.86 46.68 -45.24
N ARG A 48 27.73 45.39 -45.44
CA ARG A 48 28.17 44.66 -46.66
C ARG A 48 27.92 43.15 -46.52
N ALA A 49 26.99 42.65 -47.31
CA ALA A 49 27.08 41.28 -47.80
C ALA A 49 28.13 41.24 -48.93
N PRO A 50 28.78 40.14 -49.19
CA PRO A 50 28.19 38.95 -49.79
C PRO A 50 28.90 37.62 -49.43
N ALA A 51 28.26 36.58 -49.83
CA ALA A 51 28.74 35.24 -50.17
C ALA A 51 28.03 34.14 -49.36
N ALA A 52 27.07 33.58 -50.05
CA ALA A 52 26.49 32.31 -49.75
C ALA A 52 27.57 31.24 -49.63
N LYS A 53 27.75 30.73 -48.41
CA LYS A 53 28.44 29.47 -48.17
C LYS A 53 27.37 28.45 -47.87
N VAL A 54 27.20 27.52 -48.76
CA VAL A 54 26.36 26.35 -48.60
C VAL A 54 26.76 25.67 -47.31
N GLU A 55 25.89 25.77 -46.32
CA GLU A 55 26.00 25.04 -45.08
C GLU A 55 25.65 23.57 -45.38
N PRO A 56 26.50 22.61 -45.04
CA PRO A 56 26.16 21.21 -45.20
C PRO A 56 25.00 20.91 -44.21
N GLU A 57 23.94 20.37 -44.80
CA GLU A 57 22.81 19.78 -44.08
C GLU A 57 23.30 18.97 -42.88
N PRO A 58 22.83 19.28 -41.65
CA PRO A 58 23.26 18.51 -40.49
C PRO A 58 22.84 17.07 -40.69
N ALA A 59 23.85 16.18 -40.79
CA ALA A 59 23.63 14.75 -40.72
C ALA A 59 22.80 14.46 -39.45
N PRO A 60 21.84 13.47 -39.51
CA PRO A 60 21.06 13.11 -38.33
C PRO A 60 22.03 12.84 -37.18
N ALA A 61 21.90 13.64 -36.14
CA ALA A 61 22.68 13.48 -34.92
C ALA A 61 22.47 12.04 -34.44
N ALA A 62 23.51 11.24 -34.48
CA ALA A 62 23.56 9.94 -33.85
C ALA A 62 23.14 10.19 -32.39
N GLU A 63 22.01 9.65 -31.98
CA GLU A 63 21.52 9.72 -30.63
C GLU A 63 22.63 9.21 -29.72
N ALA A 64 23.18 10.10 -28.90
CA ALA A 64 24.18 9.72 -27.90
C ALA A 64 23.54 8.62 -27.03
N PRO A 65 24.25 7.54 -26.70
CA PRO A 65 23.71 6.47 -25.90
C PRO A 65 23.18 7.07 -24.58
N LEU A 66 21.87 6.89 -24.34
CA LEU A 66 21.24 7.38 -23.12
C LEU A 66 21.99 6.77 -21.94
N SER A 67 22.67 7.60 -21.16
CA SER A 67 23.37 7.17 -19.94
C SER A 67 22.46 7.05 -18.74
N VAL A 68 21.17 7.38 -18.92
CA VAL A 68 20.13 7.37 -17.89
C VAL A 68 18.88 6.61 -18.37
N GLY A 69 18.15 6.05 -17.44
CA GLY A 69 16.83 5.45 -17.70
C GLY A 69 15.73 6.50 -17.65
N VAL A 70 14.69 6.27 -18.44
CA VAL A 70 13.44 7.01 -18.40
C VAL A 70 12.33 6.03 -18.02
N LEU A 71 11.72 6.21 -16.86
CA LEU A 71 10.66 5.33 -16.40
C LEU A 71 9.31 6.00 -16.58
N HIS A 72 8.41 5.35 -17.32
CA HIS A 72 7.00 5.67 -17.36
C HIS A 72 6.27 4.74 -16.40
N ILE A 73 5.77 5.28 -15.30
CA ILE A 73 5.13 4.51 -14.24
C ILE A 73 3.63 4.79 -14.28
N ASP A 74 2.86 3.75 -14.51
CA ASP A 74 1.41 3.78 -14.52
C ASP A 74 0.82 2.85 -13.45
N SER A 75 -0.47 3.04 -13.11
CA SER A 75 -1.19 2.25 -12.14
C SER A 75 -2.63 2.00 -12.60
N ASP A 76 -3.17 0.85 -12.24
CA ASP A 76 -4.59 0.51 -12.44
C ASP A 76 -5.54 1.32 -11.55
N VAL A 77 -4.99 2.14 -10.63
CA VAL A 77 -5.72 3.12 -9.81
C VAL A 77 -5.26 4.53 -10.19
N PRO A 78 -6.10 5.36 -10.84
CA PRO A 78 -5.73 6.71 -11.21
C PRO A 78 -5.35 7.57 -10.00
N GLY A 79 -4.31 8.38 -10.14
CA GLY A 79 -3.86 9.27 -9.08
C GLY A 79 -3.08 8.59 -7.94
N ALA A 80 -2.69 7.32 -8.12
CA ALA A 80 -1.84 6.64 -7.16
C ALA A 80 -0.50 7.38 -6.97
N GLN A 81 -0.08 7.55 -5.73
CA GLN A 81 1.17 8.22 -5.39
C GLN A 81 2.35 7.30 -5.66
N VAL A 82 3.34 7.82 -6.39
CA VAL A 82 4.52 7.06 -6.82
C VAL A 82 5.77 7.62 -6.14
N PHE A 83 6.56 6.73 -5.59
CA PHE A 83 7.87 7.01 -4.99
C PHE A 83 8.93 6.11 -5.62
N ILE A 84 10.12 6.65 -5.88
CA ILE A 84 11.31 5.88 -6.22
C ILE A 84 12.38 6.12 -5.16
N ASP A 85 12.95 5.08 -4.59
CA ASP A 85 13.97 5.14 -3.52
C ASP A 85 13.58 6.08 -2.36
N ARG A 86 12.26 6.17 -2.03
CA ARG A 86 11.63 7.06 -1.05
C ARG A 86 11.46 8.51 -1.49
N GLU A 87 11.87 8.88 -2.70
CA GLU A 87 11.60 10.20 -3.27
C GLU A 87 10.24 10.22 -3.97
N PHE A 88 9.41 11.21 -3.67
CA PHE A 88 8.10 11.36 -4.29
C PHE A 88 8.24 11.88 -5.72
N LEU A 89 7.69 11.15 -6.69
CA LEU A 89 7.71 11.51 -8.11
C LEU A 89 6.44 12.22 -8.56
N GLY A 90 5.30 11.89 -7.95
CA GLY A 90 4.01 12.43 -8.35
C GLY A 90 2.89 11.40 -8.28
N ALA A 91 1.78 11.71 -8.95
CA ALA A 91 0.63 10.81 -9.12
C ALA A 91 0.70 10.09 -10.46
N ALA A 92 0.37 8.78 -10.47
CA ALA A 92 0.34 7.98 -11.70
C ALA A 92 -0.79 8.45 -12.65
N PRO A 93 -0.53 8.50 -13.97
CA PRO A 93 0.72 8.16 -14.65
C PRO A 93 1.80 9.24 -14.49
N VAL A 94 3.05 8.84 -14.25
CA VAL A 94 4.17 9.77 -14.04
C VAL A 94 5.43 9.28 -14.77
N THR A 95 6.25 10.23 -15.22
CA THR A 95 7.52 9.96 -15.90
C THR A 95 8.69 10.43 -15.05
N ALA A 96 9.61 9.54 -14.74
CA ALA A 96 10.91 9.84 -14.15
C ALA A 96 11.96 9.89 -15.24
N ALA A 97 12.41 11.09 -15.60
CA ALA A 97 13.19 11.35 -16.82
C ALA A 97 14.72 11.12 -16.69
N SER A 98 15.26 10.89 -15.49
CA SER A 98 16.70 10.82 -15.28
C SER A 98 17.07 9.84 -14.18
N VAL A 99 16.58 8.62 -14.28
CA VAL A 99 16.89 7.57 -13.30
C VAL A 99 18.25 6.96 -13.63
N LYS A 100 19.11 6.83 -12.65
CA LYS A 100 20.43 6.17 -12.84
C LYS A 100 20.22 4.70 -13.17
N PRO A 101 21.04 4.10 -14.04
CA PRO A 101 21.01 2.65 -14.22
C PRO A 101 21.32 1.90 -12.93
N GLY A 102 20.64 0.80 -12.68
CA GLY A 102 20.80 -0.01 -11.49
C GLY A 102 19.48 -0.42 -10.85
N THR A 103 19.59 -0.98 -9.66
CA THR A 103 18.42 -1.48 -8.91
C THR A 103 17.77 -0.35 -8.12
N HIS A 104 16.47 -0.13 -8.37
CA HIS A 104 15.66 0.89 -7.70
C HIS A 104 14.42 0.27 -7.08
N ARG A 105 13.94 0.87 -5.98
CA ARG A 105 12.71 0.46 -5.32
C ARG A 105 11.59 1.46 -5.61
N ILE A 106 10.56 0.99 -6.31
CA ILE A 106 9.34 1.74 -6.55
C ILE A 106 8.35 1.40 -5.45
N ASN A 107 7.72 2.42 -4.84
CA ASN A 107 6.58 2.26 -3.95
C ASN A 107 5.42 3.04 -4.54
N VAL A 108 4.28 2.37 -4.67
CA VAL A 108 3.05 3.00 -5.17
C VAL A 108 1.94 2.76 -4.16
N SER A 109 1.20 3.80 -3.84
CA SER A 109 0.09 3.75 -2.89
C SER A 109 -1.09 4.58 -3.36
N ALA A 110 -2.31 4.11 -3.07
CA ALA A 110 -3.54 4.85 -3.29
C ALA A 110 -4.49 4.65 -2.11
N GLU A 111 -5.36 5.62 -1.87
CA GLU A 111 -6.34 5.54 -0.80
C GLU A 111 -7.28 4.34 -1.01
N GLY A 112 -7.48 3.56 0.03
CA GLY A 112 -8.32 2.35 0.00
C GLY A 112 -7.65 1.09 -0.54
N TYR A 113 -6.38 1.17 -0.98
CA TYR A 113 -5.63 0.04 -1.50
C TYR A 113 -4.36 -0.24 -0.68
N ASP A 114 -3.90 -1.48 -0.73
CA ASP A 114 -2.59 -1.82 -0.18
C ASP A 114 -1.49 -1.24 -1.05
N GLY A 115 -0.53 -0.57 -0.42
CA GLY A 115 0.66 -0.10 -1.13
C GLY A 115 1.47 -1.26 -1.69
N VAL A 116 1.97 -1.09 -2.90
CA VAL A 116 2.85 -2.04 -3.58
C VAL A 116 4.27 -1.51 -3.59
N ALA A 117 5.21 -2.33 -3.14
CA ALA A 117 6.64 -2.05 -3.23
C ALA A 117 7.28 -3.08 -4.15
N GLU A 118 7.89 -2.60 -5.22
CA GLU A 118 8.52 -3.43 -6.24
C GLU A 118 9.97 -2.98 -6.47
N THR A 119 10.85 -3.94 -6.66
CA THR A 119 12.24 -3.68 -6.99
C THR A 119 12.44 -3.92 -8.48
N ILE A 120 12.95 -2.90 -9.18
CA ILE A 120 13.19 -2.97 -10.62
C ILE A 120 14.65 -2.70 -10.91
N ASP A 121 15.15 -3.31 -11.98
CA ASP A 121 16.48 -2.99 -12.53
C ASP A 121 16.30 -2.05 -13.71
N VAL A 122 16.87 -0.86 -13.62
CA VAL A 122 16.76 0.19 -14.62
C VAL A 122 17.97 0.15 -15.53
N SER A 123 17.73 -0.05 -16.81
CA SER A 123 18.72 0.09 -17.88
C SER A 123 18.61 1.47 -18.55
N PRO A 124 19.64 1.95 -19.22
CA PRO A 124 19.56 3.16 -20.04
C PRO A 124 18.45 3.05 -21.10
N GLY A 125 17.68 4.13 -21.27
CA GLY A 125 16.58 4.21 -22.21
C GLY A 125 15.19 4.19 -21.56
N PRO A 126 14.11 4.25 -22.38
CA PRO A 126 12.73 4.26 -21.89
C PRO A 126 12.30 2.87 -21.42
N ARG A 127 11.52 2.84 -20.32
CA ARG A 127 10.91 1.63 -19.78
C ARG A 127 9.53 1.95 -19.20
N ASP A 128 8.54 1.16 -19.57
CA ASP A 128 7.19 1.23 -19.02
C ASP A 128 7.05 0.27 -17.85
N VAL A 129 6.44 0.73 -16.76
CA VAL A 129 6.17 -0.04 -15.53
C VAL A 129 4.70 0.15 -15.17
N LEU A 130 3.94 -0.93 -15.16
CA LEU A 130 2.54 -0.94 -14.73
C LEU A 130 2.42 -1.57 -13.34
N ILE A 131 1.97 -0.80 -12.36
CA ILE A 131 1.76 -1.26 -10.99
C ILE A 131 0.27 -1.54 -10.74
N LYS A 132 -0.03 -2.78 -10.35
CA LYS A 132 -1.39 -3.22 -10.08
C LYS A 132 -1.71 -3.14 -8.59
N LEU A 133 -2.43 -2.09 -8.19
CA LEU A 133 -2.92 -1.89 -6.83
C LEU A 133 -4.25 -2.60 -6.56
N ARG A 134 -5.09 -2.77 -7.61
CA ARG A 134 -6.38 -3.44 -7.47
C ARG A 134 -6.24 -4.96 -7.32
N GLU A 135 -5.09 -5.52 -7.63
CA GLU A 135 -4.85 -6.94 -7.47
C GLU A 135 -4.84 -7.33 -5.98
N VAL A 136 -5.74 -8.25 -5.59
CA VAL A 136 -5.82 -8.74 -4.21
C VAL A 136 -4.71 -9.76 -3.99
N ARG A 137 -3.76 -9.42 -3.13
CA ARG A 137 -2.67 -10.31 -2.72
C ARG A 137 -2.90 -10.77 -1.30
N LEU A 138 -2.81 -12.06 -1.07
CA LEU A 138 -2.91 -12.70 0.23
C LEU A 138 -2.07 -13.98 0.20
N ASP A 139 -1.10 -14.10 1.08
CA ASP A 139 -0.38 -15.35 1.36
C ASP A 139 -0.10 -15.39 2.86
N THR A 140 -1.11 -15.82 3.60
CA THR A 140 -0.99 -15.91 5.06
C THR A 140 -1.18 -17.34 5.52
N LYS A 141 -0.35 -17.73 6.49
CA LYS A 141 -0.29 -19.08 7.06
C LYS A 141 -0.31 -18.97 8.57
N LEU A 142 -1.08 -19.83 9.20
CA LEU A 142 -1.22 -19.85 10.65
C LEU A 142 -1.26 -21.30 11.14
N ASP A 143 -0.33 -21.64 12.02
CA ASP A 143 -0.39 -22.94 12.72
C ASP A 143 -1.47 -22.84 13.81
N VAL A 144 -2.35 -23.83 13.86
CA VAL A 144 -3.53 -23.82 14.71
C VAL A 144 -3.78 -25.19 15.35
N VAL A 145 -4.51 -25.17 16.46
CA VAL A 145 -5.09 -26.35 17.09
C VAL A 145 -6.59 -26.33 16.84
N HIS A 146 -7.11 -27.34 16.13
CA HIS A 146 -8.54 -27.57 15.95
C HIS A 146 -9.07 -28.33 17.15
N LYS A 147 -10.08 -27.75 17.82
CA LYS A 147 -10.74 -28.38 18.98
C LYS A 147 -11.91 -29.23 18.50
N HIS A 148 -11.89 -30.49 18.91
CA HIS A 148 -12.99 -31.45 18.73
C HIS A 148 -13.84 -31.56 19.99
N ARG A 149 -14.97 -32.24 19.86
CA ARG A 149 -15.78 -32.60 21.02
C ARG A 149 -14.98 -33.48 22.01
N LEU A 150 -14.10 -34.34 21.50
CA LEU A 150 -13.21 -35.17 22.27
C LEU A 150 -11.81 -35.05 21.68
N GLY A 151 -10.93 -34.28 22.34
CA GLY A 151 -9.55 -34.09 21.91
C GLY A 151 -9.34 -32.89 20.99
N SER A 152 -8.17 -32.85 20.39
CA SER A 152 -7.75 -31.80 19.45
C SER A 152 -6.75 -32.34 18.44
N CYS A 153 -6.67 -31.70 17.27
CA CYS A 153 -5.63 -31.96 16.29
C CYS A 153 -4.91 -30.66 15.93
N THR A 154 -3.64 -30.79 15.54
CA THR A 154 -2.83 -29.67 15.06
C THR A 154 -2.85 -29.64 13.54
N GLY A 155 -2.71 -28.44 12.99
CA GLY A 155 -2.62 -28.25 11.55
C GLY A 155 -2.30 -26.81 11.20
N ARG A 156 -2.45 -26.49 9.92
CA ARG A 156 -2.14 -25.17 9.39
C ARG A 156 -3.29 -24.65 8.55
N LEU A 157 -3.74 -23.44 8.87
CA LEU A 157 -4.59 -22.65 8.00
C LEU A 157 -3.72 -21.92 6.99
N ILE A 158 -4.12 -21.96 5.73
CA ILE A 158 -3.46 -21.26 4.62
C ILE A 158 -4.55 -20.51 3.88
N ALA A 159 -4.37 -19.20 3.74
CA ALA A 159 -5.29 -18.36 3.00
C ALA A 159 -4.58 -17.65 1.86
N THR A 160 -5.16 -17.75 0.68
CA THR A 160 -4.77 -17.08 -0.56
C THR A 160 -5.98 -16.38 -1.16
N PRO A 161 -5.84 -15.50 -2.16
CA PRO A 161 -7.00 -14.86 -2.79
C PRO A 161 -7.99 -15.86 -3.40
N GLN A 162 -7.52 -17.05 -3.79
CA GLN A 162 -8.34 -18.10 -4.38
C GLN A 162 -9.16 -18.86 -3.34
N GLY A 163 -8.68 -18.95 -2.09
CA GLY A 163 -9.38 -19.67 -1.05
C GLY A 163 -8.59 -19.89 0.22
N MET A 164 -9.28 -20.50 1.16
CA MET A 164 -8.71 -20.96 2.43
C MET A 164 -8.70 -22.47 2.48
N ARG A 165 -7.62 -23.04 3.01
CA ARG A 165 -7.51 -24.47 3.28
C ARG A 165 -6.95 -24.73 4.67
N TYR A 166 -7.42 -25.81 5.27
CA TYR A 166 -6.87 -26.35 6.51
C TYR A 166 -6.16 -27.67 6.21
N GLU A 167 -4.88 -27.71 6.52
CA GLU A 167 -4.01 -28.86 6.35
C GLU A 167 -3.71 -29.47 7.73
N THR A 168 -4.07 -30.74 7.91
CA THR A 168 -3.82 -31.51 9.14
C THR A 168 -3.52 -32.98 8.78
N ALA A 169 -2.98 -33.74 9.72
CA ALA A 169 -2.77 -35.17 9.56
C ALA A 169 -4.10 -35.93 9.41
N ASP A 170 -5.13 -35.48 10.12
CA ASP A 170 -6.48 -36.06 10.03
C ASP A 170 -7.16 -35.63 8.72
N LYS A 171 -7.44 -36.63 7.86
CA LYS A 171 -8.02 -36.38 6.55
C LYS A 171 -9.48 -35.91 6.61
N ASP A 172 -10.22 -36.33 7.64
CA ASP A 172 -11.63 -35.98 7.82
C ASP A 172 -11.84 -34.55 8.32
N ASP A 173 -10.78 -33.94 8.80
CA ASP A 173 -10.77 -32.56 9.26
C ASP A 173 -10.23 -31.55 8.25
N ARG A 174 -9.72 -32.02 7.13
CA ARG A 174 -9.26 -31.11 6.07
C ARG A 174 -10.42 -30.42 5.38
N PHE A 175 -10.23 -29.18 5.05
CA PHE A 175 -11.13 -28.49 4.13
C PHE A 175 -10.35 -27.58 3.18
N ALA A 176 -10.97 -27.27 2.05
CA ALA A 176 -10.59 -26.20 1.14
C ALA A 176 -11.88 -25.55 0.62
N ALA A 177 -11.93 -24.24 0.66
CA ALA A 177 -13.09 -23.46 0.22
C ALA A 177 -12.63 -22.11 -0.36
N PRO A 178 -13.31 -21.58 -1.40
CA PRO A 178 -13.11 -20.20 -1.84
C PRO A 178 -13.32 -19.23 -0.68
N LEU A 179 -12.57 -18.12 -0.64
CA LEU A 179 -12.72 -17.14 0.45
C LEU A 179 -14.15 -16.59 0.56
N LEU A 180 -14.84 -16.43 -0.58
CA LEU A 180 -16.19 -15.92 -0.62
C LEU A 180 -17.25 -16.95 -0.19
N ASP A 181 -16.88 -18.22 -0.11
CA ASP A 181 -17.75 -19.32 0.33
C ASP A 181 -17.57 -19.66 1.82
N LEU A 182 -16.93 -18.82 2.59
CA LEU A 182 -16.92 -18.92 4.04
C LEU A 182 -18.21 -18.30 4.60
N GLU A 183 -19.06 -19.15 5.17
CA GLU A 183 -20.33 -18.73 5.79
C GLU A 183 -20.11 -18.05 7.13
N THR A 184 -19.22 -18.61 7.96
CA THR A 184 -18.77 -18.02 9.21
C THR A 184 -17.25 -17.88 9.16
N PHE A 185 -16.79 -16.69 9.48
CA PHE A 185 -15.36 -16.42 9.65
C PHE A 185 -15.22 -15.32 10.69
N ASP A 186 -15.13 -15.71 11.97
CA ASP A 186 -15.16 -14.81 13.11
C ASP A 186 -14.03 -15.14 14.07
N VAL A 187 -13.45 -14.13 14.69
CA VAL A 187 -12.49 -14.27 15.77
C VAL A 187 -13.08 -13.78 17.08
N ASP A 188 -13.08 -14.64 18.10
CA ASP A 188 -13.34 -14.26 19.46
C ASP A 188 -12.01 -14.05 20.19
N TYR A 189 -11.68 -12.78 20.43
CA TYR A 189 -10.41 -12.41 21.05
C TYR A 189 -10.32 -12.85 22.51
N LEU A 190 -11.42 -12.79 23.26
CA LEU A 190 -11.46 -13.16 24.68
C LEU A 190 -11.37 -14.67 24.88
N GLU A 191 -12.05 -15.43 24.05
CA GLU A 191 -12.00 -16.89 24.03
C GLU A 191 -10.79 -17.44 23.29
N LYS A 192 -10.01 -16.56 22.66
CA LYS A 192 -8.84 -16.91 21.82
C LYS A 192 -9.18 -17.97 20.77
N ASN A 193 -10.31 -17.78 20.11
CA ASN A 193 -10.90 -18.75 19.20
C ASN A 193 -11.21 -18.12 17.86
N LEU A 194 -10.82 -18.78 16.77
CA LEU A 194 -11.18 -18.45 15.40
C LEU A 194 -12.18 -19.49 14.89
N ARG A 195 -13.38 -19.04 14.52
CA ARG A 195 -14.44 -19.87 13.98
C ARG A 195 -14.46 -19.80 12.46
N VAL A 196 -14.40 -20.93 11.82
CA VAL A 196 -14.41 -21.04 10.35
C VAL A 196 -15.47 -22.05 9.92
N LYS A 197 -16.44 -21.63 9.11
CA LYS A 197 -17.45 -22.52 8.52
C LYS A 197 -17.53 -22.30 7.02
N PRO A 198 -17.01 -23.22 6.21
CA PRO A 198 -17.31 -23.25 4.78
C PRO A 198 -18.79 -23.47 4.53
N ARG A 199 -19.37 -22.88 3.47
CA ARG A 199 -20.80 -22.99 3.11
C ARG A 199 -21.30 -24.42 3.04
N LYS A 200 -20.49 -25.35 2.60
CA LYS A 200 -20.79 -26.79 2.48
C LYS A 200 -19.99 -27.63 3.47
N GLY A 201 -19.68 -27.10 4.64
CA GLY A 201 -18.81 -27.77 5.61
C GLY A 201 -19.32 -27.66 7.05
N LYS A 202 -18.62 -28.33 7.95
CA LYS A 202 -18.81 -28.21 9.39
C LYS A 202 -18.20 -26.93 9.94
N LEU A 203 -18.59 -26.52 11.11
CA LEU A 203 -17.96 -25.44 11.86
C LEU A 203 -16.66 -25.96 12.49
N PHE A 204 -15.57 -25.24 12.25
CA PHE A 204 -14.27 -25.48 12.86
C PHE A 204 -13.98 -24.40 13.90
N ASN A 205 -13.42 -24.80 15.02
CA ASN A 205 -12.95 -23.93 16.09
C ASN A 205 -11.44 -24.09 16.23
N PHE A 206 -10.73 -23.02 15.97
CA PHE A 206 -9.27 -23.00 15.98
C PHE A 206 -8.74 -22.12 17.10
N THR A 207 -7.69 -22.58 17.76
CA THR A 207 -6.92 -21.79 18.72
C THR A 207 -5.46 -21.76 18.30
N ASP A 208 -4.75 -20.74 18.73
CA ASP A 208 -3.29 -20.69 18.55
C ASP A 208 -2.62 -21.71 19.46
N PRO A 209 -1.58 -22.43 19.00
CA PRO A 209 -0.87 -23.43 19.83
C PRO A 209 -0.25 -22.86 21.10
N GLU A 210 0.17 -21.58 21.07
CA GLU A 210 0.77 -20.86 22.18
C GLU A 210 -0.28 -20.03 22.96
N GLY A 211 -1.55 -20.08 22.56
CA GLY A 211 -2.63 -19.31 23.15
C GLY A 211 -2.57 -17.81 22.85
N ASN A 212 -1.93 -17.43 21.76
CA ASN A 212 -1.79 -16.04 21.35
C ASN A 212 -3.00 -15.60 20.48
N ALA A 213 -3.91 -14.81 21.07
CA ALA A 213 -5.07 -14.29 20.37
C ALA A 213 -4.71 -13.32 19.24
N ASP A 214 -3.60 -12.58 19.34
CA ASP A 214 -3.20 -11.60 18.34
C ASP A 214 -2.90 -12.24 16.97
N ARG A 215 -2.30 -13.44 16.97
CA ARG A 215 -2.03 -14.19 15.73
C ARG A 215 -3.30 -14.57 15.01
N LEU A 216 -4.33 -15.00 15.75
CA LEU A 216 -5.65 -15.30 15.21
C LEU A 216 -6.32 -14.04 14.66
N PHE A 217 -6.22 -12.94 15.40
CA PHE A 217 -6.80 -11.66 15.00
C PHE A 217 -6.15 -11.09 13.74
N VAL A 218 -4.82 -11.10 13.66
CA VAL A 218 -4.09 -10.63 12.47
C VAL A 218 -4.46 -11.46 11.25
N PHE A 219 -4.48 -12.78 11.39
CA PHE A 219 -4.91 -13.69 10.32
C PHE A 219 -6.34 -13.38 9.86
N HIS A 220 -7.27 -13.24 10.79
CA HIS A 220 -8.66 -12.89 10.51
C HIS A 220 -8.77 -11.56 9.77
N ARG A 221 -8.14 -10.51 10.29
CA ARG A 221 -8.14 -9.16 9.70
C ARG A 221 -7.65 -9.18 8.25
N ASP A 222 -6.53 -9.85 7.99
CA ASP A 222 -5.91 -9.86 6.66
C ASP A 222 -6.78 -10.63 5.65
N VAL A 223 -7.39 -11.73 6.08
CA VAL A 223 -8.33 -12.50 5.25
C VAL A 223 -9.62 -11.72 5.00
N GLU A 224 -10.21 -11.07 6.02
CA GLU A 224 -11.44 -10.26 5.83
C GLU A 224 -11.19 -9.09 4.90
N LYS A 225 -10.06 -8.40 5.02
CA LYS A 225 -9.68 -7.34 4.09
C LYS A 225 -9.62 -7.84 2.64
N ALA A 226 -9.01 -9.01 2.42
CA ALA A 226 -8.97 -9.62 1.09
C ALA A 226 -10.37 -10.00 0.60
N ARG A 227 -11.22 -10.59 1.46
CA ARG A 227 -12.61 -10.93 1.14
C ARG A 227 -13.44 -9.72 0.73
N GLU A 228 -13.32 -8.61 1.46
CA GLU A 228 -14.04 -7.38 1.13
C GLU A 228 -13.65 -6.83 -0.23
N ARG A 229 -12.36 -6.86 -0.57
CA ARG A 229 -11.86 -6.43 -1.86
C ARG A 229 -12.36 -7.32 -2.99
N LEU A 230 -12.29 -8.64 -2.81
CA LEU A 230 -12.84 -9.61 -3.76
C LEU A 230 -14.36 -9.45 -3.96
N LYS A 231 -15.13 -9.15 -2.89
CA LYS A 231 -16.57 -8.84 -2.97
C LYS A 231 -16.85 -7.58 -3.79
N LYS A 232 -15.95 -6.59 -3.76
CA LYS A 232 -16.03 -5.36 -4.57
C LYS A 232 -15.64 -5.57 -6.03
N GLY A 233 -15.19 -6.77 -6.39
CA GLY A 233 -14.79 -7.12 -7.76
C GLY A 233 -13.32 -6.85 -8.09
N ASP A 234 -12.47 -6.61 -7.10
CA ASP A 234 -11.03 -6.55 -7.33
C ASP A 234 -10.51 -7.94 -7.74
N PRO A 235 -9.61 -8.02 -8.73
CA PRO A 235 -9.12 -9.31 -9.22
C PRO A 235 -8.19 -9.97 -8.20
N ALA A 236 -8.26 -11.30 -8.11
CA ALA A 236 -7.30 -12.08 -7.34
C ALA A 236 -5.94 -12.11 -8.04
N ALA A 237 -4.86 -11.94 -7.29
CA ALA A 237 -3.51 -12.10 -7.83
C ALA A 237 -3.31 -13.51 -8.37
N SER A 238 -2.70 -13.62 -9.55
CA SER A 238 -2.22 -14.90 -10.08
C SER A 238 -1.03 -15.38 -9.24
N GLN A 239 -1.06 -16.66 -8.84
CA GLN A 239 0.05 -17.31 -8.14
C GLN A 239 1.12 -17.78 -9.13
#